data_11c3bd7b00ddda1887abecdd383d7d1c
#
_entry.id   11c3bd7b00ddda1887abecdd383d7d1c
#
_cell.length_a   1.000
_cell.length_b   1.000
_cell.length_c   1.000
_cell.angle_alpha   90.00
_cell.angle_beta   90.00
_cell.angle_gamma   90.00
#
_symmetry.space_group_name_H-M   'P 1'
#
loop_
_entity.id
_entity.type
_entity.pdbx_description
1 polymer ?
#
loop_
_entity_poly.entity_id
_entity_poly.type
_entity_poly.pdbx_seq_one_letter_code
_entity_poly.pdbx_strand_id
1 'polypeptide(L)'
;MSPANQRHERVGEEIAHEINAMLAGELKDPRLEVSVVASEVRVQPDMKHARVFISVKGTNKEQSDAIKALEHASGYIRRELVERLQLRRVPELHFTLDLSQEHVERIERLLKEMKKDNPPAP
;
A
#
# COMPACT_ATOMS: atom_id res chain seq x y z
N MET A 1 -8.76 5.29 -25.26
CA MET A 1 -7.69 4.64 -24.49
C MET A 1 -7.32 3.32 -25.10
N SER A 2 -6.03 3.03 -25.27
CA SER A 2 -5.62 1.76 -25.82
C SER A 2 -5.78 0.66 -24.76
N PRO A 3 -6.11 -0.59 -25.17
CA PRO A 3 -6.19 -1.71 -24.23
C PRO A 3 -4.90 -1.93 -23.43
N ALA A 4 -3.76 -1.58 -23.99
CA ALA A 4 -2.46 -1.73 -23.33
C ALA A 4 -2.36 -0.84 -22.07
N ASN A 5 -2.92 0.39 -22.13
CA ASN A 5 -2.90 1.31 -20.99
C ASN A 5 -3.81 0.85 -19.86
N GLN A 6 -4.91 0.18 -20.21
CA GLN A 6 -5.84 -0.36 -19.22
C GLN A 6 -5.34 -1.63 -18.57
N ARG A 7 -4.49 -2.38 -19.26
CA ARG A 7 -4.02 -3.68 -18.80
C ARG A 7 -3.17 -3.57 -17.53
N HIS A 8 -2.20 -2.66 -17.52
CA HIS A 8 -1.35 -2.52 -16.33
C HIS A 8 -2.12 -1.96 -15.13
N GLU A 9 -3.11 -1.10 -15.37
CA GLU A 9 -3.97 -0.60 -14.30
C GLU A 9 -4.83 -1.71 -13.71
N ARG A 10 -5.40 -2.57 -14.55
CA ARG A 10 -6.20 -3.72 -14.11
C ARG A 10 -5.36 -4.69 -13.30
N VAL A 11 -4.16 -4.99 -13.76
CA VAL A 11 -3.25 -5.88 -13.04
C VAL A 11 -2.92 -5.28 -11.67
N GLY A 12 -2.70 -3.97 -11.60
CA GLY A 12 -2.46 -3.28 -10.33
C GLY A 12 -3.61 -3.46 -9.35
N GLU A 13 -4.85 -3.31 -9.81
CA GLU A 13 -6.03 -3.50 -8.98
C GLU A 13 -6.15 -4.94 -8.50
N GLU A 14 -5.90 -5.90 -9.38
CA GLU A 14 -5.93 -7.32 -9.03
C GLU A 14 -4.85 -7.68 -8.01
N ILE A 15 -3.64 -7.14 -8.18
CA ILE A 15 -2.54 -7.34 -7.23
C ILE A 15 -2.94 -6.78 -5.86
N ALA A 16 -3.48 -5.57 -5.81
CA ALA A 16 -3.91 -4.96 -4.55
C ALA A 16 -4.94 -5.82 -3.84
N HIS A 17 -5.92 -6.33 -4.59
CA HIS A 17 -6.97 -7.19 -4.04
C HIS A 17 -6.36 -8.46 -3.42
N GLU A 18 -5.46 -9.12 -4.13
CA GLU A 18 -4.85 -10.36 -3.65
C GLU A 18 -3.92 -10.13 -2.46
N ILE A 19 -3.15 -9.04 -2.48
CA ILE A 19 -2.30 -8.71 -1.33
C ILE A 19 -3.14 -8.48 -0.08
N ASN A 20 -4.26 -7.76 -0.22
CA ASN A 20 -5.16 -7.52 0.91
C ASN A 20 -5.79 -8.83 1.42
N ALA A 21 -6.10 -9.76 0.52
CA ALA A 21 -6.59 -11.08 0.91
C ALA A 21 -5.52 -11.84 1.71
N MET A 22 -4.25 -11.76 1.28
CA MET A 22 -3.16 -12.40 2.01
C MET A 22 -2.94 -11.76 3.39
N LEU A 23 -3.03 -10.44 3.47
CA LEU A 23 -2.90 -9.71 4.74
C LEU A 23 -4.01 -10.06 5.72
N ALA A 24 -5.19 -10.42 5.21
CA ALA A 24 -6.35 -10.75 6.04
C ALA A 24 -6.21 -12.07 6.81
N GLY A 25 -5.36 -13.00 6.37
CA GLY A 25 -5.27 -14.28 7.06
C GLY A 25 -4.13 -15.21 6.70
N GLU A 26 -3.33 -14.89 5.71
CA GLU A 26 -2.29 -15.80 5.22
C GLU A 26 -0.88 -15.41 5.67
N LEU A 27 -0.62 -14.13 5.82
CA LEU A 27 0.69 -13.65 6.27
C LEU A 27 0.71 -13.59 7.78
N LYS A 28 1.46 -14.48 8.40
CA LYS A 28 1.45 -14.66 9.87
C LYS A 28 2.66 -14.06 10.55
N ASP A 29 3.10 -12.92 10.08
CA ASP A 29 4.18 -12.18 10.72
C ASP A 29 3.56 -11.26 11.77
N PRO A 30 4.04 -11.29 13.03
CA PRO A 30 3.51 -10.41 14.08
C PRO A 30 3.58 -8.93 13.73
N ARG A 31 4.53 -8.52 12.90
CA ARG A 31 4.66 -7.13 12.46
C ARG A 31 3.51 -6.69 11.57
N LEU A 32 2.73 -7.64 11.04
CA LEU A 32 1.57 -7.37 10.19
C LEU A 32 0.24 -7.48 10.95
N GLU A 33 0.28 -7.68 12.26
CA GLU A 33 -0.93 -7.75 13.08
C GLU A 33 -1.57 -6.38 13.33
N VAL A 34 -0.81 -5.31 13.13
CA VAL A 34 -1.38 -3.97 13.12
C VAL A 34 -2.24 -3.80 11.86
N SER A 35 -3.05 -2.74 11.82
CA SER A 35 -3.91 -2.50 10.65
C SER A 35 -3.05 -2.14 9.44
N VAL A 36 -2.90 -3.09 8.52
CA VAL A 36 -2.08 -2.96 7.31
C VAL A 36 -2.95 -3.25 6.09
N VAL A 37 -2.93 -2.35 5.12
CA VAL A 37 -3.72 -2.46 3.89
C VAL A 37 -2.89 -1.99 2.71
N ALA A 38 -2.98 -2.70 1.59
CA ALA A 38 -2.47 -2.18 0.32
C ALA A 38 -3.52 -1.20 -0.22
N SER A 39 -3.21 0.09 -0.18
CA SER A 39 -4.14 1.13 -0.59
C SER A 39 -4.17 1.33 -2.10
N GLU A 40 -3.05 1.10 -2.77
CA GLU A 40 -2.94 1.25 -4.21
C GLU A 40 -1.74 0.47 -4.72
N VAL A 41 -1.84 -0.06 -5.94
CA VAL A 41 -0.71 -0.68 -6.62
C VAL A 41 -0.59 -0.05 -8.00
N ARG A 42 0.55 0.55 -8.26
CA ARG A 42 0.85 1.16 -9.56
C ARG A 42 1.86 0.31 -10.31
N VAL A 43 1.40 -0.32 -11.37
CA VAL A 43 2.24 -1.13 -12.25
C VAL A 43 2.73 -0.26 -13.39
N GLN A 44 4.03 -0.31 -13.68
CA GLN A 44 4.57 0.41 -14.82
C GLN A 44 4.04 -0.17 -16.13
N PRO A 45 3.90 0.66 -17.18
CA PRO A 45 3.37 0.16 -18.46
C PRO A 45 4.15 -1.01 -19.05
N ASP A 46 5.45 -1.13 -18.76
CA ASP A 46 6.28 -2.25 -19.22
C ASP A 46 6.07 -3.51 -18.38
N MET A 47 5.26 -3.45 -17.32
CA MET A 47 4.93 -4.58 -16.44
C MET A 47 6.12 -5.15 -15.67
N LYS A 48 7.24 -4.44 -15.59
CA LYS A 48 8.44 -4.94 -14.90
C LYS A 48 8.48 -4.58 -13.42
N HIS A 49 7.90 -3.47 -13.06
CA HIS A 49 7.92 -2.96 -11.67
C HIS A 49 6.54 -2.53 -11.25
N ALA A 50 6.23 -2.75 -9.98
CA ALA A 50 4.99 -2.30 -9.37
C ALA A 50 5.31 -1.65 -8.03
N ARG A 51 4.77 -0.47 -7.81
CA ARG A 51 4.85 0.20 -6.51
C ARG A 51 3.60 -0.13 -5.72
N VAL A 52 3.79 -0.74 -4.56
CA VAL A 52 2.70 -1.14 -3.68
C VAL A 52 2.66 -0.15 -2.52
N PHE A 53 1.61 0.66 -2.47
CA PHE A 53 1.41 1.64 -1.41
C PHE A 53 0.71 0.97 -0.24
N ILE A 54 1.35 1.04 0.92
CA ILE A 54 0.89 0.36 2.13
C ILE A 54 0.49 1.40 3.16
N SER A 55 -0.75 1.31 3.60
CA SER A 55 -1.28 2.14 4.69
C SER A 55 -1.21 1.34 5.98
N VAL A 56 -0.55 1.89 7.00
CA VAL A 56 -0.38 1.25 8.29
C VAL A 56 -0.85 2.20 9.38
N LYS A 57 -1.79 1.74 10.21
CA LYS A 57 -2.20 2.48 11.41
C LYS A 57 -1.32 2.03 12.57
N GLY A 58 -0.43 2.91 12.98
CA GLY A 58 0.49 2.59 14.06
C GLY A 58 1.58 3.63 14.18
N THR A 59 2.53 3.37 15.08
CA THR A 59 3.69 4.23 15.29
C THR A 59 4.62 4.18 14.08
N ASN A 60 5.58 5.10 14.03
CA ASN A 60 6.59 5.10 12.98
C ASN A 60 7.36 3.78 12.95
N LYS A 61 7.64 3.22 14.11
CA LYS A 61 8.33 1.93 14.20
C LYS A 61 7.46 0.81 13.64
N GLU A 62 6.17 0.78 13.99
CA GLU A 62 5.24 -0.21 13.49
C GLU A 62 5.09 -0.13 11.98
N GLN A 63 5.05 1.09 11.44
CA GLN A 63 4.99 1.31 10.00
C GLN A 63 6.23 0.74 9.31
N SER A 64 7.42 1.07 9.83
CA SER A 64 8.68 0.57 9.28
C SER A 64 8.77 -0.95 9.36
N ASP A 65 8.38 -1.52 10.50
CA ASP A 65 8.41 -2.96 10.71
C ASP A 65 7.45 -3.69 9.75
N ALA A 66 6.28 -3.11 9.50
CA ALA A 66 5.32 -3.69 8.55
C ALA A 66 5.90 -3.75 7.13
N ILE A 67 6.57 -2.68 6.70
CA ILE A 67 7.21 -2.67 5.38
C ILE A 67 8.29 -3.75 5.29
N LYS A 68 9.11 -3.88 6.33
CA LYS A 68 10.14 -4.93 6.37
C LYS A 68 9.55 -6.33 6.32
N ALA A 69 8.44 -6.54 7.01
CA ALA A 69 7.73 -7.82 6.98
C ALA A 69 7.23 -8.15 5.58
N LEU A 70 6.67 -7.17 4.87
CA LEU A 70 6.21 -7.35 3.50
C LEU A 70 7.38 -7.64 2.56
N GLU A 71 8.50 -6.97 2.73
CA GLU A 71 9.70 -7.24 1.94
C GLU A 71 10.18 -8.68 2.16
N HIS A 72 10.19 -9.16 3.40
CA HIS A 72 10.54 -10.55 3.72
C HIS A 72 9.56 -11.54 3.09
N ALA A 73 8.29 -11.18 3.00
CA ALA A 73 7.25 -12.03 2.43
C ALA A 73 7.14 -11.90 0.91
N SER A 74 7.94 -11.05 0.28
CA SER A 74 7.77 -10.72 -1.15
C SER A 74 7.87 -11.94 -2.06
N GLY A 75 8.75 -12.89 -1.75
CA GLY A 75 8.87 -14.13 -2.53
C GLY A 75 7.59 -14.96 -2.48
N TYR A 76 7.02 -15.13 -1.29
CA TYR A 76 5.75 -15.81 -1.12
C TYR A 76 4.63 -15.08 -1.87
N ILE A 77 4.54 -13.76 -1.68
CA ILE A 77 3.51 -12.94 -2.33
C ILE A 77 3.59 -13.09 -3.85
N ARG A 78 4.79 -13.00 -4.42
CA ARG A 78 4.96 -13.12 -5.87
C ARG A 78 4.55 -14.50 -6.39
N ARG A 79 4.91 -15.57 -5.69
CA ARG A 79 4.51 -16.92 -6.09
C ARG A 79 3.00 -17.09 -6.08
N GLU A 80 2.35 -16.56 -5.05
CA GLU A 80 0.89 -16.62 -4.95
C GLU A 80 0.21 -15.80 -6.04
N LEU A 81 0.77 -14.66 -6.38
CA LEU A 81 0.23 -13.82 -7.45
C LEU A 81 0.32 -14.50 -8.81
N VAL A 82 1.43 -15.22 -9.09
CA VAL A 82 1.55 -16.01 -10.32
C VAL A 82 0.40 -16.99 -10.44
N GLU A 83 0.13 -17.74 -9.37
CA GLU A 83 -0.92 -18.75 -9.39
C GLU A 83 -2.32 -18.16 -9.43
N ARG A 84 -2.57 -17.17 -8.59
CA ARG A 84 -3.93 -16.60 -8.45
C ARG A 84 -4.35 -15.78 -9.65
N LEU A 85 -3.42 -15.05 -10.25
CA LEU A 85 -3.71 -14.18 -11.38
C LEU A 85 -3.31 -14.80 -12.71
N GLN A 86 -2.69 -15.97 -12.68
CA GLN A 86 -2.24 -16.70 -13.88
C GLN A 86 -1.38 -15.82 -14.80
N LEU A 87 -0.52 -15.03 -14.18
CA LEU A 87 0.41 -14.17 -14.91
C LEU A 87 1.66 -14.94 -15.29
N ARG A 88 2.15 -14.72 -16.51
CA ARG A 88 3.43 -15.30 -16.93
C ARG A 88 4.57 -14.74 -16.08
N ARG A 89 4.48 -13.47 -15.75
CA ARG A 89 5.50 -12.76 -14.98
C ARG A 89 4.82 -11.76 -14.07
N VAL A 90 5.21 -11.78 -12.80
CA VAL A 90 4.75 -10.79 -11.84
C VAL A 90 5.77 -9.66 -11.80
N PRO A 91 5.34 -8.40 -11.83
CA PRO A 91 6.25 -7.27 -11.66
C PRO A 91 7.05 -7.40 -10.36
N GLU A 92 8.23 -6.83 -10.33
CA GLU A 92 8.98 -6.69 -9.09
C GLU A 92 8.22 -5.73 -8.18
N LEU A 93 7.94 -6.18 -6.95
CA LEU A 93 7.14 -5.40 -5.99
C LEU A 93 8.03 -4.51 -5.15
N HIS A 94 7.68 -3.23 -5.08
CA HIS A 94 8.35 -2.24 -4.25
C HIS A 94 7.35 -1.69 -3.24
N PHE A 95 7.50 -2.07 -1.98
CA PHE A 95 6.58 -1.65 -0.94
C PHE A 95 6.99 -0.29 -0.40
N THR A 96 6.03 0.63 -0.31
CA THR A 96 6.27 1.95 0.24
C THR A 96 5.07 2.38 1.07
N LEU A 97 5.31 3.18 2.10
CA LEU A 97 4.23 3.69 2.94
C LEU A 97 3.39 4.70 2.17
N ASP A 98 2.07 4.55 2.30
CA ASP A 98 1.13 5.55 1.82
C ASP A 98 0.83 6.50 2.98
N LEU A 99 1.41 7.70 2.91
CA LEU A 99 1.27 8.72 3.95
C LEU A 99 0.18 9.73 3.65
N SER A 100 -0.60 9.52 2.59
CA SER A 100 -1.62 10.49 2.18
C SER A 100 -2.65 10.74 3.28
N GLN A 101 -3.11 9.69 3.96
CA GLN A 101 -4.07 9.83 5.07
C GLN A 101 -3.45 10.61 6.23
N GLU A 102 -2.23 10.27 6.63
CA GLU A 102 -1.53 10.96 7.70
C GLU A 102 -1.26 12.42 7.36
N HIS A 103 -0.93 12.67 6.11
CA HIS A 103 -0.69 14.03 5.63
C HIS A 103 -1.94 14.89 5.77
N VAL A 104 -3.09 14.36 5.36
CA VAL A 104 -4.38 15.06 5.49
C VAL A 104 -4.69 15.31 6.96
N GLU A 105 -4.54 14.31 7.82
CA GLU A 105 -4.79 14.43 9.24
C GLU A 105 -3.87 15.46 9.90
N ARG A 106 -2.62 15.50 9.50
CA ARG A 106 -1.66 16.49 10.00
C ARG A 106 -2.08 17.91 9.62
N ILE A 107 -2.46 18.10 8.37
CA ILE A 107 -2.94 19.41 7.90
C ILE A 107 -4.17 19.82 8.68
N GLU A 108 -5.12 18.93 8.88
CA GLU A 108 -6.32 19.21 9.64
C GLU A 108 -6.02 19.62 11.09
N ARG A 109 -5.07 18.92 11.73
CA ARG A 109 -4.66 19.27 13.09
C ARG A 109 -4.00 20.64 13.16
N LEU A 110 -3.13 20.95 12.21
CA LEU A 110 -2.47 22.25 12.15
C LEU A 110 -3.49 23.38 11.96
N LEU A 111 -4.49 23.15 11.12
CA LEU A 111 -5.56 24.12 10.91
C LEU A 111 -6.36 24.35 12.19
N LYS A 112 -6.64 23.30 12.96
CA LYS A 112 -7.34 23.42 14.24
C LYS A 112 -6.51 24.19 15.27
N GLU A 113 -5.22 23.93 15.34
CA GLU A 113 -4.31 24.65 16.23
C GLU A 113 -4.22 26.13 15.87
N MET A 114 -4.16 26.44 14.58
CA MET A 114 -4.16 27.83 14.11
C MET A 114 -5.45 28.55 14.49
N LYS A 115 -6.58 27.87 14.43
CA LYS A 115 -7.87 28.45 14.85
C LYS A 115 -7.91 28.70 16.34
N LYS A 116 -7.24 27.89 17.16
CA LYS A 116 -7.15 28.11 18.61
C LYS A 116 -6.26 29.28 18.92
N ASP A 117 -5.11 29.40 18.22
CA ASP A 117 -4.13 30.45 18.48
C ASP A 117 -4.56 31.80 17.88
N ASN A 118 -5.39 31.77 16.85
CA ASN A 118 -5.94 32.94 16.20
C ASN A 118 -7.47 32.89 16.31
N PRO A 119 -8.03 33.28 17.45
CA PRO A 119 -9.49 33.33 17.56
C PRO A 119 -10.03 34.27 16.49
N PRO A 120 -11.20 33.95 15.91
CA PRO A 120 -11.77 34.79 14.88
C PRO A 120 -11.91 36.22 15.39
N ALA A 121 -11.58 37.19 14.51
CA ALA A 121 -11.71 38.58 14.86
C ALA A 121 -13.15 38.88 15.29
N PRO A 122 -13.32 39.70 16.31
CA PRO A 122 -14.65 40.03 16.78
C PRO A 122 -15.52 40.76 15.72
#